data_50ece4680598015994204bc73498e7b8
#
_entry.id   50ece4680598015994204bc73498e7b8
#
_cell.length_a   1.000
_cell.length_b   1.000
_cell.length_c   1.000
_cell.angle_alpha   90.00
_cell.angle_beta   90.00
_cell.angle_gamma   90.00
#
_symmetry.space_group_name_H-M   'P 1'
#
loop_
_entity.id
_entity.type
_entity.pdbx_description
1 polymer ?
#
loop_
_entity_poly.entity_id
_entity_poly.type
_entity_poly.pdbx_seq_one_letter_code
_entity_poly.pdbx_strand_id
1 'polypeptide(L)'
;MTMEYPVAETKFTGSCAGPRPAPPKASGGREGEELPPFSRAIHGWFMWYVRRYLKRHFHAVRLLKGQGGAVDVPDLVGEPVVFYSNHPGWWDPLSFLFVGEALFPDRMVYGPIDAAALGKYKFLERIGFLGIEPGTWRGSARFLRMAKAAARRTDVIFWITAQGEFTDPRVRPLVMRPGVGHAVAAMERGLVVPLAVEYPFWNERCPEALAAFGPAIRVADCLGRSAEEWTAALERSLEATQDRLAAAAMTRDPAAFTTLLSGRVGVGPAYDTIRRVKAWLRGERFDASHGGEQGRGPR
;
A
#
# COMPACT_ATOMS: atom_id res chain seq x y z
N MET A 1 17.93 -29.92 12.28
CA MET A 1 17.43 -29.27 13.50
C MET A 1 16.55 -28.11 13.05
N THR A 2 15.30 -28.40 12.79
CA THR A 2 14.30 -27.48 12.24
C THR A 2 13.77 -26.63 13.40
N MET A 3 14.11 -25.34 13.43
CA MET A 3 13.48 -24.41 14.38
C MET A 3 12.08 -24.06 13.87
N GLU A 4 11.07 -24.64 14.49
CA GLU A 4 9.69 -24.19 14.35
C GLU A 4 9.49 -22.93 15.20
N TYR A 5 9.23 -21.79 14.55
CA TYR A 5 8.79 -20.60 15.25
C TYR A 5 7.27 -20.71 15.45
N PRO A 6 6.75 -20.57 16.67
CA PRO A 6 5.32 -20.59 16.90
C PRO A 6 4.70 -19.32 16.32
N VAL A 7 3.90 -19.46 15.25
CA VAL A 7 3.01 -18.41 14.76
C VAL A 7 1.85 -18.31 15.76
N ALA A 8 1.87 -17.29 16.60
CA ALA A 8 0.76 -16.98 17.47
C ALA A 8 -0.45 -16.57 16.62
N GLU A 9 -1.46 -17.44 16.54
CA GLU A 9 -2.77 -17.12 15.99
C GLU A 9 -3.46 -16.08 16.88
N THR A 10 -3.24 -14.81 16.62
CA THR A 10 -4.06 -13.76 17.21
C THR A 10 -5.34 -13.63 16.38
N LYS A 11 -6.37 -14.39 16.71
CA LYS A 11 -7.74 -14.13 16.24
C LYS A 11 -8.16 -12.79 16.82
N PHE A 12 -8.09 -11.75 16.01
CA PHE A 12 -8.59 -10.43 16.36
C PHE A 12 -10.13 -10.43 16.27
N THR A 13 -10.80 -11.00 17.25
CA THR A 13 -12.24 -10.83 17.49
C THR A 13 -12.44 -9.61 18.37
N GLY A 14 -12.16 -8.44 17.84
CA GLY A 14 -12.46 -7.17 18.51
C GLY A 14 -13.95 -6.88 18.41
N SER A 15 -14.75 -7.50 19.27
CA SER A 15 -16.15 -7.10 19.45
C SER A 15 -16.21 -5.70 20.04
N CYS A 16 -16.66 -4.73 19.24
CA CYS A 16 -16.97 -3.37 19.70
C CYS A 16 -18.37 -3.33 20.31
N ALA A 17 -18.60 -4.08 21.39
CA ALA A 17 -19.89 -4.08 22.10
C ALA A 17 -19.92 -2.98 23.17
N GLY A 18 -20.34 -1.78 22.75
CA GLY A 18 -20.72 -0.68 23.63
C GLY A 18 -22.11 -0.14 23.23
N PRO A 19 -22.88 0.50 24.15
CA PRO A 19 -24.20 1.02 23.82
C PRO A 19 -24.12 2.12 22.77
N ARG A 20 -24.93 2.03 21.72
CA ARG A 20 -25.00 3.01 20.62
C ARG A 20 -25.44 4.39 21.15
N PRO A 21 -24.64 5.44 20.97
CA PRO A 21 -25.12 6.81 21.16
C PRO A 21 -26.10 7.17 20.02
N ALA A 22 -27.08 8.03 20.35
CA ALA A 22 -28.05 8.53 19.38
C ALA A 22 -27.35 9.35 18.29
N PRO A 23 -27.82 9.32 17.03
CA PRO A 23 -27.16 10.02 15.92
C PRO A 23 -27.21 11.55 16.17
N PRO A 24 -26.10 12.26 15.95
CA PRO A 24 -26.08 13.72 16.03
C PRO A 24 -26.92 14.31 14.88
N LYS A 25 -27.67 15.36 15.21
CA LYS A 25 -28.47 16.12 14.23
C LYS A 25 -27.54 16.72 13.17
N ALA A 26 -27.89 16.51 11.89
CA ALA A 26 -27.19 17.06 10.75
C ALA A 26 -27.04 18.60 10.88
N SER A 27 -25.86 19.08 11.16
CA SER A 27 -25.51 20.51 11.09
C SER A 27 -25.13 20.83 9.65
N GLY A 28 -25.77 21.86 9.08
CA GLY A 28 -25.63 22.31 7.71
C GLY A 28 -24.16 22.47 7.27
N GLY A 29 -23.78 21.75 6.23
CA GLY A 29 -22.44 21.79 5.66
C GLY A 29 -22.16 23.14 5.00
N ARG A 30 -21.04 23.75 5.37
CA ARG A 30 -20.46 24.88 4.63
C ARG A 30 -19.99 24.40 3.27
N GLU A 31 -20.44 25.08 2.21
CA GLU A 31 -19.89 24.97 0.84
C GLU A 31 -18.38 25.22 0.90
N GLY A 32 -17.56 24.32 0.29
CA GLY A 32 -16.13 24.59 0.09
C GLY A 32 -15.13 23.48 0.38
N GLU A 33 -15.55 22.22 0.55
CA GLU A 33 -14.61 21.11 0.80
C GLU A 33 -14.74 20.02 -0.28
N GLU A 34 -14.33 20.37 -1.52
CA GLU A 34 -14.24 19.40 -2.60
C GLU A 34 -12.79 18.94 -2.83
N LEU A 35 -12.63 17.67 -3.20
CA LEU A 35 -11.34 17.19 -3.68
C LEU A 35 -10.99 17.89 -5.01
N PRO A 36 -9.71 18.18 -5.28
CA PRO A 36 -9.29 18.75 -6.56
C PRO A 36 -9.77 17.91 -7.74
N PRO A 37 -10.05 18.54 -8.89
CA PRO A 37 -10.54 17.83 -10.06
C PRO A 37 -9.51 16.81 -10.56
N PHE A 38 -9.95 15.56 -10.77
CA PHE A 38 -9.15 14.45 -11.26
C PHE A 38 -9.23 14.36 -12.79
N SER A 39 -8.09 14.21 -13.46
CA SER A 39 -8.02 14.01 -14.90
C SER A 39 -7.66 12.58 -15.25
N ARG A 40 -8.63 11.78 -15.69
CA ARG A 40 -8.39 10.39 -16.11
C ARG A 40 -7.39 10.29 -17.27
N ALA A 41 -7.35 11.28 -18.17
CA ALA A 41 -6.41 11.30 -19.30
C ALA A 41 -4.95 11.49 -18.82
N ILE A 42 -4.71 12.47 -17.93
CA ILE A 42 -3.38 12.71 -17.36
C ILE A 42 -2.97 11.50 -16.49
N HIS A 43 -3.90 10.97 -15.71
CA HIS A 43 -3.67 9.77 -14.89
C HIS A 43 -3.27 8.58 -15.77
N GLY A 44 -4.01 8.27 -16.83
CA GLY A 44 -3.69 7.15 -17.72
C GLY A 44 -2.31 7.28 -18.40
N TRP A 45 -1.94 8.50 -18.85
CA TRP A 45 -0.60 8.77 -19.34
C TRP A 45 0.47 8.54 -18.26
N PHE A 46 0.22 9.06 -17.05
CA PHE A 46 1.17 8.90 -15.95
C PHE A 46 1.30 7.44 -15.50
N MET A 47 0.21 6.69 -15.51
CA MET A 47 0.22 5.25 -15.20
C MET A 47 0.97 4.41 -16.23
N TRP A 48 0.92 4.79 -17.50
CA TRP A 48 1.80 4.19 -18.51
C TRP A 48 3.29 4.41 -18.15
N TYR A 49 3.65 5.63 -17.74
CA TYR A 49 5.00 5.95 -17.26
C TYR A 49 5.36 5.14 -16.01
N VAL A 50 4.47 5.11 -15.00
CA VAL A 50 4.68 4.38 -13.73
C VAL A 50 4.92 2.89 -13.99
N ARG A 51 4.09 2.25 -14.83
CA ARG A 51 4.28 0.84 -15.18
C ARG A 51 5.62 0.56 -15.84
N ARG A 52 6.03 1.45 -16.79
CA ARG A 52 7.33 1.33 -17.44
C ARG A 52 8.48 1.54 -16.46
N TYR A 53 8.31 2.48 -15.54
CA TYR A 53 9.30 2.80 -14.52
C TYR A 53 9.47 1.65 -13.53
N LEU A 54 8.38 1.13 -12.98
CA LEU A 54 8.40 -0.04 -12.09
C LEU A 54 9.02 -1.27 -12.77
N LYS A 55 8.65 -1.57 -14.02
CA LYS A 55 9.27 -2.66 -14.81
C LYS A 55 10.78 -2.51 -14.96
N ARG A 56 11.29 -1.29 -14.95
CA ARG A 56 12.72 -1.02 -15.12
C ARG A 56 13.51 -1.19 -13.81
N HIS A 57 12.87 -0.89 -12.69
CA HIS A 57 13.57 -0.77 -11.39
C HIS A 57 13.29 -1.93 -10.44
N PHE A 58 12.22 -2.70 -10.66
CA PHE A 58 11.87 -3.85 -9.86
C PHE A 58 11.96 -5.14 -10.68
N HIS A 59 12.24 -6.27 -9.98
CA HIS A 59 12.07 -7.59 -10.54
C HIS A 59 10.59 -7.92 -10.71
N ALA A 60 9.79 -7.69 -9.69
CA ALA A 60 8.35 -7.79 -9.77
C ALA A 60 7.67 -6.89 -8.74
N VAL A 61 6.38 -6.57 -8.99
CA VAL A 61 5.46 -6.03 -7.98
C VAL A 61 4.50 -7.16 -7.61
N ARG A 62 4.45 -7.50 -6.32
CA ARG A 62 3.73 -8.66 -5.82
C ARG A 62 2.80 -8.30 -4.67
N LEU A 63 1.67 -8.98 -4.62
CA LEU A 63 0.71 -8.90 -3.52
C LEU A 63 0.68 -10.23 -2.77
N LEU A 64 0.84 -10.19 -1.47
CA LEU A 64 0.79 -11.37 -0.61
C LEU A 64 -0.59 -12.01 -0.69
N LYS A 65 -0.64 -13.34 -0.87
CA LYS A 65 -1.88 -14.10 -0.84
C LYS A 65 -2.41 -14.24 0.58
N GLY A 66 -3.73 -14.28 0.69
CA GLY A 66 -4.42 -14.63 1.94
C GLY A 66 -4.41 -16.14 2.22
N GLN A 67 -5.04 -16.51 3.32
CA GLN A 67 -5.28 -17.93 3.64
C GLN A 67 -6.10 -18.58 2.52
N GLY A 68 -5.70 -19.76 2.08
CA GLY A 68 -6.32 -20.45 0.93
C GLY A 68 -5.76 -20.10 -0.45
N GLY A 69 -4.69 -19.27 -0.52
CA GLY A 69 -3.97 -19.00 -1.77
C GLY A 69 -4.63 -17.98 -2.70
N ALA A 70 -5.79 -17.45 -2.35
CA ALA A 70 -6.43 -16.36 -3.08
C ALA A 70 -5.78 -15.01 -2.75
N VAL A 71 -5.93 -14.03 -3.63
CA VAL A 71 -5.51 -12.66 -3.37
C VAL A 71 -6.44 -12.08 -2.29
N ASP A 72 -5.83 -11.64 -1.18
CA ASP A 72 -6.59 -11.03 -0.07
C ASP A 72 -6.81 -9.54 -0.37
N VAL A 73 -7.72 -9.27 -1.30
CA VAL A 73 -8.12 -7.91 -1.66
C VAL A 73 -9.42 -7.59 -0.93
N PRO A 74 -9.46 -6.49 -0.18
CA PRO A 74 -10.68 -6.12 0.54
C PRO A 74 -11.83 -5.81 -0.42
N ASP A 75 -13.04 -6.26 -0.06
CA ASP A 75 -14.26 -5.82 -0.77
C ASP A 75 -14.59 -4.38 -0.37
N LEU A 76 -14.53 -3.49 -1.35
CA LEU A 76 -14.72 -2.05 -1.17
C LEU A 76 -16.07 -1.55 -1.70
N VAL A 77 -16.97 -2.44 -2.14
CA VAL A 77 -18.20 -2.06 -2.84
C VAL A 77 -19.08 -1.13 -1.98
N GLY A 78 -19.43 0.03 -2.55
CA GLY A 78 -20.35 0.98 -1.93
C GLY A 78 -19.83 1.74 -0.70
N GLU A 79 -18.57 1.55 -0.30
CA GLU A 79 -18.01 2.18 0.89
C GLU A 79 -16.96 3.24 0.56
N PRO A 80 -16.90 4.36 1.29
CA PRO A 80 -15.70 5.20 1.36
C PRO A 80 -14.52 4.41 1.90
N VAL A 81 -13.31 4.68 1.37
CA VAL A 81 -12.13 3.90 1.71
C VAL A 81 -10.94 4.76 2.07
N VAL A 82 -10.33 4.45 3.19
CA VAL A 82 -9.02 4.97 3.59
C VAL A 82 -8.03 3.81 3.60
N PHE A 83 -7.00 3.88 2.75
CA PHE A 83 -5.82 3.04 2.88
C PHE A 83 -4.76 3.79 3.67
N TYR A 84 -4.17 3.12 4.64
CA TYR A 84 -3.05 3.66 5.39
C TYR A 84 -1.90 2.66 5.38
N SER A 85 -0.68 3.17 5.19
CA SER A 85 0.49 2.33 4.97
C SER A 85 1.69 2.79 5.78
N ASN A 86 2.66 1.89 5.97
CA ASN A 86 4.01 2.26 6.33
C ASN A 86 4.67 3.08 5.21
N HIS A 87 5.82 3.69 5.48
CA HIS A 87 6.50 4.58 4.54
C HIS A 87 7.99 4.23 4.42
N PRO A 88 8.33 3.06 3.81
CA PRO A 88 9.71 2.62 3.73
C PRO A 88 10.58 3.43 2.77
N GLY A 89 9.99 4.17 1.82
CA GLY A 89 10.84 4.93 0.93
C GLY A 89 10.18 5.65 -0.23
N TRP A 90 11.03 6.18 -1.07
CA TRP A 90 10.68 7.02 -2.21
C TRP A 90 9.76 6.37 -3.25
N TRP A 91 9.74 5.02 -3.29
CA TRP A 91 8.93 4.26 -4.25
C TRP A 91 7.45 4.22 -3.93
N ASP A 92 7.07 4.54 -2.70
CA ASP A 92 5.72 4.33 -2.18
C ASP A 92 4.63 5.02 -3.00
N PRO A 93 4.74 6.30 -3.40
CA PRO A 93 3.69 6.94 -4.19
C PRO A 93 3.42 6.24 -5.52
N LEU A 94 4.48 5.75 -6.19
CA LEU A 94 4.36 5.04 -7.46
C LEU A 94 3.77 3.64 -7.28
N SER A 95 4.19 2.95 -6.22
CA SER A 95 3.67 1.62 -5.85
C SER A 95 2.19 1.71 -5.50
N PHE A 96 1.78 2.73 -4.75
CA PHE A 96 0.40 2.94 -4.34
C PHE A 96 -0.52 3.26 -5.52
N LEU A 97 -0.11 4.15 -6.40
CA LEU A 97 -0.85 4.44 -7.63
C LEU A 97 -1.01 3.17 -8.47
N PHE A 98 0.08 2.40 -8.61
CA PHE A 98 0.04 1.16 -9.39
C PHE A 98 -0.88 0.11 -8.78
N VAL A 99 -0.79 -0.14 -7.46
CA VAL A 99 -1.65 -1.09 -6.74
C VAL A 99 -3.10 -0.64 -6.79
N GLY A 100 -3.37 0.65 -6.59
CA GLY A 100 -4.71 1.22 -6.67
C GLY A 100 -5.35 1.02 -8.04
N GLU A 101 -4.61 1.32 -9.14
CA GLU A 101 -5.13 1.12 -10.50
C GLU A 101 -5.28 -0.36 -10.88
N ALA A 102 -4.32 -1.20 -10.46
CA ALA A 102 -4.34 -2.62 -10.82
C ALA A 102 -5.48 -3.40 -10.15
N LEU A 103 -5.86 -3.02 -8.94
CA LEU A 103 -6.86 -3.73 -8.13
C LEU A 103 -8.22 -3.03 -8.09
N PHE A 104 -8.25 -1.71 -8.23
CA PHE A 104 -9.46 -0.89 -8.10
C PHE A 104 -9.55 0.15 -9.24
N PRO A 105 -9.62 -0.27 -10.51
CA PRO A 105 -9.51 0.61 -11.68
C PRO A 105 -10.64 1.65 -11.76
N ASP A 106 -11.79 1.37 -11.14
CA ASP A 106 -12.94 2.27 -11.14
C ASP A 106 -12.84 3.37 -10.08
N ARG A 107 -11.87 3.29 -9.16
CA ARG A 107 -11.68 4.26 -8.10
C ARG A 107 -10.54 5.23 -8.39
N MET A 108 -10.72 6.47 -7.99
CA MET A 108 -9.67 7.48 -8.02
C MET A 108 -8.85 7.42 -6.73
N VAL A 109 -7.53 7.39 -6.87
CA VAL A 109 -6.62 7.42 -5.71
C VAL A 109 -6.24 8.86 -5.40
N TYR A 110 -6.50 9.29 -4.17
CA TYR A 110 -6.05 10.57 -3.64
C TYR A 110 -5.15 10.35 -2.43
N GLY A 111 -4.12 11.17 -2.28
CA GLY A 111 -3.25 11.09 -1.12
C GLY A 111 -2.43 12.35 -0.88
N PRO A 112 -2.06 12.63 0.39
CA PRO A 112 -1.24 13.79 0.73
C PRO A 112 0.19 13.61 0.22
N ILE A 113 0.79 14.73 -0.21
CA ILE A 113 2.21 14.85 -0.55
C ILE A 113 2.72 16.19 0.01
N ASP A 114 4.02 16.31 0.21
CA ASP A 114 4.63 17.59 0.57
C ASP A 114 4.31 18.68 -0.47
N ALA A 115 3.81 19.80 -0.02
CA ALA A 115 3.45 20.93 -0.87
C ALA A 115 4.65 21.46 -1.67
N ALA A 116 5.89 21.39 -1.13
CA ALA A 116 7.10 21.78 -1.84
C ALA A 116 7.40 20.83 -3.01
N ALA A 117 7.16 19.52 -2.85
CA ALA A 117 7.29 18.55 -3.93
C ALA A 117 6.22 18.78 -5.01
N LEU A 118 4.97 19.05 -4.60
CA LEU A 118 3.88 19.34 -5.52
C LEU A 118 4.11 20.62 -6.31
N GLY A 119 4.72 21.64 -5.71
CA GLY A 119 5.06 22.90 -6.38
C GLY A 119 5.95 22.72 -7.61
N LYS A 120 6.80 21.69 -7.63
CA LYS A 120 7.66 21.32 -8.77
C LYS A 120 6.89 20.61 -9.88
N TYR A 121 5.82 19.88 -9.54
CA TYR A 121 5.09 18.99 -10.45
C TYR A 121 3.58 19.20 -10.35
N LYS A 122 3.09 20.39 -10.74
CA LYS A 122 1.67 20.78 -10.60
C LYS A 122 0.66 19.80 -11.23
N PHE A 123 1.06 19.03 -12.24
CA PHE A 123 0.19 18.03 -12.86
C PHE A 123 -0.22 16.91 -11.87
N LEU A 124 0.56 16.69 -10.81
CA LEU A 124 0.27 15.69 -9.78
C LEU A 124 -1.06 15.98 -9.06
N GLU A 125 -1.48 17.25 -8.93
CA GLU A 125 -2.80 17.59 -8.38
C GLU A 125 -3.93 17.01 -9.22
N ARG A 126 -3.73 16.94 -10.55
CA ARG A 126 -4.73 16.43 -11.50
C ARG A 126 -4.85 14.91 -11.52
N ILE A 127 -4.01 14.22 -10.78
CA ILE A 127 -3.99 12.76 -10.63
C ILE A 127 -4.13 12.32 -9.18
N GLY A 128 -4.60 13.21 -8.29
CA GLY A 128 -4.99 12.89 -6.92
C GLY A 128 -3.98 13.21 -5.82
N PHE A 129 -2.82 13.80 -6.13
CA PHE A 129 -1.91 14.23 -5.06
C PHE A 129 -2.32 15.57 -4.46
N LEU A 130 -2.32 15.63 -3.14
CA LEU A 130 -2.82 16.74 -2.35
C LEU A 130 -1.68 17.36 -1.55
N GLY A 131 -1.24 18.57 -1.93
CA GLY A 131 -0.15 19.26 -1.24
C GLY A 131 -0.53 19.63 0.20
N ILE A 132 0.26 19.19 1.15
CA ILE A 132 0.18 19.59 2.55
C ILE A 132 1.52 20.16 3.01
N GLU A 133 1.52 21.04 3.99
CA GLU A 133 2.72 21.55 4.66
C GLU A 133 2.96 20.73 5.93
N PRO A 134 3.93 19.79 5.93
CA PRO A 134 4.17 18.95 7.10
C PRO A 134 4.55 19.76 8.33
N GLY A 135 4.09 19.33 9.53
CA GLY A 135 4.45 19.97 10.78
C GLY A 135 3.76 21.31 11.06
N THR A 136 2.88 21.78 10.18
CA THR A 136 2.12 23.01 10.41
C THR A 136 0.66 22.73 10.77
N TRP A 137 0.04 23.63 11.57
CA TRP A 137 -1.39 23.52 11.87
C TRP A 137 -2.26 23.66 10.60
N ARG A 138 -1.82 24.49 9.65
CA ARG A 138 -2.50 24.68 8.35
C ARG A 138 -2.47 23.40 7.53
N GLY A 139 -1.33 22.74 7.48
CA GLY A 139 -1.19 21.43 6.81
C GLY A 139 -2.07 20.37 7.46
N SER A 140 -2.11 20.30 8.79
CA SER A 140 -2.98 19.38 9.53
C SER A 140 -4.47 19.65 9.27
N ALA A 141 -4.88 20.91 9.33
CA ALA A 141 -6.26 21.31 9.02
C ALA A 141 -6.64 21.00 7.56
N ARG A 142 -5.74 21.24 6.60
CA ARG A 142 -5.95 20.90 5.20
C ARG A 142 -6.08 19.40 5.01
N PHE A 143 -5.20 18.62 5.62
CA PHE A 143 -5.25 17.16 5.59
C PHE A 143 -6.61 16.62 6.07
N LEU A 144 -7.09 17.08 7.25
CA LEU A 144 -8.36 16.63 7.80
C LEU A 144 -9.55 17.03 6.93
N ARG A 145 -9.55 18.22 6.32
CA ARG A 145 -10.60 18.61 5.37
C ARG A 145 -10.64 17.67 4.17
N MET A 146 -9.47 17.35 3.60
CA MET A 146 -9.37 16.45 2.43
C MET A 146 -9.77 15.03 2.77
N ALA A 147 -9.36 14.51 3.93
CA ALA A 147 -9.79 13.21 4.43
C ALA A 147 -11.31 13.15 4.59
N LYS A 148 -11.93 14.20 5.14
CA LYS A 148 -13.39 14.33 5.29
C LYS A 148 -14.10 14.40 3.94
N ALA A 149 -13.55 15.11 2.96
CA ALA A 149 -14.09 15.16 1.60
C ALA A 149 -14.03 13.78 0.91
N ALA A 150 -12.91 13.08 1.05
CA ALA A 150 -12.75 11.72 0.52
C ALA A 150 -13.69 10.71 1.19
N ALA A 151 -13.89 10.82 2.51
CA ALA A 151 -14.78 9.94 3.28
C ALA A 151 -16.28 10.05 2.91
N ARG A 152 -16.65 11.05 2.10
CA ARG A 152 -18.01 11.20 1.56
C ARG A 152 -18.20 10.49 0.20
N ARG A 153 -17.13 10.00 -0.39
CA ARG A 153 -17.09 9.47 -1.76
C ARG A 153 -16.78 7.99 -1.77
N THR A 154 -17.57 7.24 -2.52
CA THR A 154 -17.41 5.78 -2.71
C THR A 154 -16.59 5.42 -3.94
N ASP A 155 -16.29 6.39 -4.80
CA ASP A 155 -15.48 6.27 -6.01
C ASP A 155 -14.02 6.71 -5.79
N VAL A 156 -13.64 6.94 -4.52
CA VAL A 156 -12.31 7.40 -4.11
C VAL A 156 -11.68 6.41 -3.13
N ILE A 157 -10.36 6.24 -3.23
CA ILE A 157 -9.50 5.69 -2.21
C ILE A 157 -8.63 6.82 -1.69
N PHE A 158 -8.72 7.12 -0.39
CA PHE A 158 -7.84 8.08 0.25
C PHE A 158 -6.65 7.36 0.85
N TRP A 159 -5.45 7.60 0.30
CA TRP A 159 -4.25 6.90 0.71
C TRP A 159 -3.36 7.76 1.61
N ILE A 160 -2.91 7.20 2.73
CA ILE A 160 -2.12 7.91 3.73
C ILE A 160 -0.87 7.10 4.07
N THR A 161 0.31 7.70 3.94
CA THR A 161 1.54 7.17 4.55
C THR A 161 1.53 7.56 6.04
N ALA A 162 1.18 6.60 6.90
CA ALA A 162 0.75 6.88 8.27
C ALA A 162 1.86 7.42 9.18
N GLN A 163 3.13 7.10 8.90
CA GLN A 163 4.29 7.56 9.66
C GLN A 163 4.67 9.02 9.33
N GLY A 164 4.33 9.49 8.10
CA GLY A 164 4.59 10.87 7.66
C GLY A 164 6.07 11.21 7.45
N GLU A 165 6.95 10.20 7.52
CA GLU A 165 8.39 10.25 7.22
C GLU A 165 8.87 8.87 6.80
N PHE A 166 10.01 8.80 6.10
CA PHE A 166 10.61 7.52 5.74
C PHE A 166 11.08 6.78 6.97
N THR A 167 10.56 5.57 7.17
CA THR A 167 10.89 4.73 8.32
C THR A 167 11.18 3.31 7.86
N ASP A 168 12.26 2.73 8.36
CA ASP A 168 12.61 1.34 8.07
C ASP A 168 11.44 0.42 8.50
N PRO A 169 10.96 -0.47 7.62
CA PRO A 169 9.80 -1.32 7.91
C PRO A 169 9.99 -2.29 9.08
N ARG A 170 11.23 -2.43 9.59
CA ARG A 170 11.58 -3.30 10.73
C ARG A 170 11.53 -2.59 12.08
N VAL A 171 11.42 -1.25 12.10
CA VAL A 171 11.31 -0.48 13.35
C VAL A 171 10.05 -0.89 14.12
N ARG A 172 10.24 -1.22 15.40
CA ARG A 172 9.17 -1.56 16.35
C ARG A 172 9.36 -0.81 17.67
N PRO A 173 8.29 -0.40 18.35
CA PRO A 173 6.91 -0.43 17.86
C PRO A 173 6.70 0.52 16.67
N LEU A 174 5.71 0.20 15.83
CA LEU A 174 5.29 1.13 14.76
C LEU A 174 4.62 2.35 15.40
N VAL A 175 5.08 3.53 15.02
CA VAL A 175 4.51 4.80 15.49
C VAL A 175 3.94 5.56 14.29
N MET A 176 2.68 5.98 14.40
CA MET A 176 1.98 6.76 13.39
C MET A 176 1.80 8.20 13.82
N ARG A 177 1.68 9.09 12.86
CA ARG A 177 1.21 10.45 13.15
C ARG A 177 -0.27 10.44 13.54
N PRO A 178 -0.69 11.16 14.57
CA PRO A 178 -2.06 11.11 15.08
C PRO A 178 -3.12 11.60 14.09
N GLY A 179 -2.69 12.28 13.02
CA GLY A 179 -3.59 12.76 11.97
C GLY A 179 -4.46 11.68 11.34
N VAL A 180 -3.95 10.44 11.21
CA VAL A 180 -4.73 9.30 10.67
C VAL A 180 -5.88 8.95 11.62
N GLY A 181 -5.62 8.82 12.92
CA GLY A 181 -6.64 8.57 13.93
C GLY A 181 -7.71 9.65 13.95
N HIS A 182 -7.32 10.92 13.87
CA HIS A 182 -8.26 12.05 13.76
C HIS A 182 -9.10 12.01 12.49
N ALA A 183 -8.50 11.63 11.35
CA ALA A 183 -9.23 11.51 10.09
C ALA A 183 -10.30 10.42 10.17
N VAL A 184 -9.95 9.26 10.74
CA VAL A 184 -10.87 8.11 10.88
C VAL A 184 -11.94 8.36 11.93
N ALA A 185 -11.59 8.95 13.07
CA ALA A 185 -12.56 9.33 14.12
C ALA A 185 -13.64 10.32 13.62
N ALA A 186 -13.34 11.10 12.59
CA ALA A 186 -14.29 12.02 11.98
C ALA A 186 -15.19 11.36 10.91
N MET A 187 -15.00 10.07 10.60
CA MET A 187 -15.84 9.32 9.67
C MET A 187 -17.03 8.72 10.39
N GLU A 188 -18.18 8.68 9.72
CA GLU A 188 -19.39 7.99 10.20
C GLU A 188 -19.53 6.58 9.64
N ARG A 189 -18.93 6.33 8.48
CA ARG A 189 -18.94 5.04 7.76
C ARG A 189 -17.70 4.90 6.90
N GLY A 190 -17.48 3.71 6.37
CA GLY A 190 -16.41 3.41 5.43
C GLY A 190 -15.49 2.32 5.95
N LEU A 191 -14.49 2.02 5.16
CA LEU A 191 -13.48 1.01 5.45
C LEU A 191 -12.12 1.67 5.63
N VAL A 192 -11.40 1.24 6.66
CA VAL A 192 -10.01 1.62 6.92
C VAL A 192 -9.16 0.39 6.80
N VAL A 193 -8.22 0.37 5.86
CA VAL A 193 -7.50 -0.83 5.46
C VAL A 193 -5.99 -0.60 5.56
N PRO A 194 -5.26 -1.39 6.38
CA PRO A 194 -3.81 -1.33 6.41
C PRO A 194 -3.22 -1.95 5.15
N LEU A 195 -2.18 -1.34 4.62
CA LEU A 195 -1.35 -1.87 3.55
C LEU A 195 0.11 -1.80 3.95
N ALA A 196 0.73 -2.94 4.16
CA ALA A 196 2.17 -3.02 4.36
C ALA A 196 2.89 -3.09 3.00
N VAL A 197 4.03 -2.40 2.91
CA VAL A 197 4.91 -2.46 1.74
C VAL A 197 6.36 -2.67 2.17
N GLU A 198 7.11 -3.42 1.36
CA GLU A 198 8.53 -3.70 1.58
C GLU A 198 9.25 -3.87 0.23
N TYR A 199 10.53 -3.51 0.18
CA TYR A 199 11.35 -3.56 -1.05
C TYR A 199 12.61 -4.39 -0.86
N PRO A 200 12.51 -5.71 -0.61
CA PRO A 200 13.67 -6.57 -0.40
C PRO A 200 14.35 -6.96 -1.71
N PHE A 201 15.64 -7.23 -1.62
CA PHE A 201 16.37 -7.94 -2.66
C PHE A 201 16.29 -9.45 -2.41
N TRP A 202 15.79 -10.19 -3.40
CA TRP A 202 15.81 -11.64 -3.39
C TRP A 202 16.97 -12.18 -4.22
N ASN A 203 16.68 -13.02 -5.20
CA ASN A 203 17.68 -13.70 -6.02
C ASN A 203 18.07 -12.91 -7.26
N GLU A 204 17.29 -11.92 -7.64
CA GLU A 204 17.50 -11.09 -8.82
C GLU A 204 18.18 -9.76 -8.47
N ARG A 205 18.81 -9.15 -9.48
CA ARG A 205 19.52 -7.87 -9.35
C ARG A 205 18.63 -6.71 -8.92
N CYS A 206 17.39 -6.70 -9.39
CA CYS A 206 16.41 -5.70 -9.01
C CYS A 206 15.62 -6.15 -7.78
N PRO A 207 15.22 -5.23 -6.89
CA PRO A 207 14.41 -5.59 -5.73
C PRO A 207 13.01 -6.05 -6.14
N GLU A 208 12.36 -6.77 -5.24
CA GLU A 208 10.92 -7.00 -5.28
C GLU A 208 10.19 -5.79 -4.69
N ALA A 209 9.03 -5.44 -5.19
CA ALA A 209 8.10 -4.55 -4.51
C ALA A 209 6.96 -5.42 -3.97
N LEU A 210 6.97 -5.62 -2.66
CA LEU A 210 6.02 -6.50 -1.97
C LEU A 210 4.97 -5.67 -1.25
N ALA A 211 3.71 -6.11 -1.33
CA ALA A 211 2.60 -5.49 -0.64
C ALA A 211 1.72 -6.55 0.05
N ALA A 212 1.08 -6.19 1.15
CA ALA A 212 0.07 -7.01 1.82
C ALA A 212 -1.03 -6.14 2.40
N PHE A 213 -2.30 -6.46 2.12
CA PHE A 213 -3.41 -5.88 2.84
C PHE A 213 -3.58 -6.60 4.18
N GLY A 214 -3.91 -5.84 5.23
CA GLY A 214 -4.41 -6.41 6.48
C GLY A 214 -5.94 -6.37 6.53
N PRO A 215 -6.53 -6.82 7.64
CA PRO A 215 -7.97 -6.83 7.82
C PRO A 215 -8.58 -5.44 7.71
N ALA A 216 -9.62 -5.29 6.90
CA ALA A 216 -10.37 -4.06 6.81
C ALA A 216 -11.17 -3.82 8.11
N ILE A 217 -11.11 -2.60 8.64
CA ILE A 217 -11.89 -2.17 9.80
C ILE A 217 -13.06 -1.35 9.29
N ARG A 218 -14.28 -1.79 9.59
CA ARG A 218 -15.50 -1.04 9.28
C ARG A 218 -15.73 0.03 10.35
N VAL A 219 -15.72 1.30 9.94
CA VAL A 219 -15.86 2.44 10.85
C VAL A 219 -17.18 2.39 11.61
N ALA A 220 -18.27 2.03 10.95
CA ALA A 220 -19.60 1.95 11.56
C ALA A 220 -19.69 1.00 12.75
N ASP A 221 -18.82 -0.01 12.81
CA ASP A 221 -18.78 -0.98 13.92
C ASP A 221 -18.00 -0.46 15.13
N CYS A 222 -17.31 0.67 14.99
CA CYS A 222 -16.40 1.23 15.99
C CYS A 222 -16.67 2.72 16.28
N LEU A 223 -17.91 3.19 16.05
CA LEU A 223 -18.30 4.56 16.34
C LEU A 223 -18.09 4.93 17.82
N GLY A 224 -17.63 6.14 18.07
CA GLY A 224 -17.39 6.64 19.42
C GLY A 224 -15.96 6.45 19.95
N ARG A 225 -15.08 5.77 19.20
CA ARG A 225 -13.64 5.73 19.53
C ARG A 225 -13.03 7.11 19.39
N SER A 226 -12.18 7.49 20.34
CA SER A 226 -11.37 8.71 20.26
C SER A 226 -10.31 8.60 19.16
N ALA A 227 -9.70 9.71 18.77
CA ALA A 227 -8.62 9.73 17.79
C ALA A 227 -7.40 8.93 18.26
N GLU A 228 -7.11 8.95 19.56
CA GLU A 228 -6.03 8.21 20.21
C GLU A 228 -6.29 6.68 20.16
N GLU A 229 -7.53 6.27 20.49
CA GLU A 229 -7.93 4.87 20.43
C GLU A 229 -7.88 4.35 19.00
N TRP A 230 -8.29 5.16 18.02
CA TRP A 230 -8.14 4.83 16.61
C TRP A 230 -6.67 4.70 16.24
N THR A 231 -5.81 5.67 16.58
CA THR A 231 -4.37 5.62 16.28
C THR A 231 -3.77 4.33 16.80
N ALA A 232 -3.99 4.01 18.07
CA ALA A 232 -3.45 2.80 18.69
C ALA A 232 -3.98 1.49 18.04
N ALA A 233 -5.23 1.47 17.60
CA ALA A 233 -5.81 0.31 16.90
C ALA A 233 -5.21 0.15 15.50
N LEU A 234 -5.02 1.26 14.78
CA LEU A 234 -4.45 1.28 13.45
C LEU A 234 -2.95 0.93 13.47
N GLU A 235 -2.19 1.41 14.45
CA GLU A 235 -0.79 1.03 14.67
C GLU A 235 -0.64 -0.48 14.80
N ARG A 236 -1.38 -1.09 15.72
CA ARG A 236 -1.34 -2.55 15.91
C ARG A 236 -1.71 -3.33 14.65
N SER A 237 -2.74 -2.88 13.92
CA SER A 237 -3.19 -3.55 12.71
C SER A 237 -2.17 -3.45 11.58
N LEU A 238 -1.53 -2.30 11.41
CA LEU A 238 -0.49 -2.10 10.39
C LEU A 238 0.80 -2.86 10.78
N GLU A 239 1.19 -2.84 12.05
CA GLU A 239 2.34 -3.59 12.55
C GLU A 239 2.19 -5.09 12.31
N ALA A 240 1.02 -5.66 12.66
CA ALA A 240 0.73 -7.06 12.39
C ALA A 240 0.74 -7.40 10.89
N THR A 241 0.29 -6.45 10.05
CA THR A 241 0.34 -6.61 8.58
C THR A 241 1.78 -6.58 8.06
N GLN A 242 2.63 -5.70 8.59
CA GLN A 242 4.06 -5.65 8.27
C GLN A 242 4.76 -6.94 8.70
N ASP A 243 4.49 -7.45 9.90
CA ASP A 243 5.11 -8.69 10.40
C ASP A 243 4.74 -9.89 9.52
N ARG A 244 3.48 -9.96 9.09
CA ARG A 244 3.01 -10.99 8.15
C ARG A 244 3.71 -10.88 6.79
N LEU A 245 3.85 -9.65 6.27
CA LEU A 245 4.56 -9.42 5.01
C LEU A 245 6.04 -9.78 5.12
N ALA A 246 6.71 -9.36 6.20
CA ALA A 246 8.11 -9.64 6.44
C ALA A 246 8.37 -11.14 6.57
N ALA A 247 7.53 -11.88 7.30
CA ALA A 247 7.62 -13.33 7.40
C ALA A 247 7.55 -14.01 6.03
N ALA A 248 6.61 -13.60 5.18
CA ALA A 248 6.51 -14.11 3.81
C ALA A 248 7.69 -13.67 2.94
N ALA A 249 8.16 -12.43 3.07
CA ALA A 249 9.30 -11.92 2.31
C ALA A 249 10.61 -12.68 2.60
N MET A 250 10.82 -13.08 3.86
CA MET A 250 11.98 -13.86 4.28
C MET A 250 12.04 -15.26 3.66
N THR A 251 10.90 -15.85 3.29
CA THR A 251 10.88 -17.15 2.60
C THR A 251 11.45 -17.08 1.19
N ARG A 252 11.44 -15.90 0.57
CA ARG A 252 11.80 -15.65 -0.84
C ARG A 252 11.04 -16.54 -1.83
N ASP A 253 9.85 -16.98 -1.44
CA ASP A 253 9.00 -17.83 -2.27
C ASP A 253 7.99 -16.99 -3.08
N PRO A 254 8.16 -16.86 -4.42
CA PRO A 254 7.21 -16.16 -5.26
C PRO A 254 5.79 -16.77 -5.22
N ALA A 255 5.66 -18.06 -4.89
CA ALA A 255 4.37 -18.74 -4.86
C ALA A 255 3.46 -18.24 -3.72
N ALA A 256 4.03 -17.67 -2.66
CA ALA A 256 3.28 -17.01 -1.59
C ALA A 256 2.58 -15.71 -2.05
N PHE A 257 2.90 -15.22 -3.24
CA PHE A 257 2.44 -13.94 -3.76
C PHE A 257 1.72 -14.09 -5.10
N THR A 258 0.86 -13.13 -5.40
CA THR A 258 0.33 -12.89 -6.76
C THR A 258 1.17 -11.80 -7.41
N THR A 259 1.73 -12.08 -8.59
CA THR A 259 2.52 -11.11 -9.35
C THR A 259 1.58 -10.18 -10.12
N LEU A 260 1.57 -8.90 -9.73
CA LEU A 260 0.80 -7.85 -10.41
C LEU A 260 1.56 -7.27 -11.60
N LEU A 261 2.89 -7.23 -11.53
CA LEU A 261 3.74 -6.73 -12.60
C LEU A 261 5.08 -7.48 -12.61
N SER A 262 5.45 -8.03 -13.75
CA SER A 262 6.80 -8.59 -13.96
C SER A 262 7.72 -7.54 -14.58
N GLY A 263 8.87 -7.36 -14.00
CA GLY A 263 9.88 -6.39 -14.44
C GLY A 263 11.13 -7.05 -15.01
N ARG A 264 12.31 -6.58 -14.61
CA ARG A 264 13.59 -7.06 -15.15
C ARG A 264 14.04 -8.37 -14.52
N VAL A 265 14.50 -9.26 -15.38
CA VAL A 265 15.18 -10.52 -15.05
C VAL A 265 16.61 -10.45 -15.57
N GLY A 266 17.56 -11.06 -14.86
CA GLY A 266 18.95 -11.19 -15.29
C GLY A 266 19.84 -9.98 -14.99
N VAL A 267 21.14 -10.12 -15.26
CA VAL A 267 22.18 -9.13 -14.90
C VAL A 267 22.21 -7.93 -15.85
N GLY A 268 21.80 -8.10 -17.08
CA GLY A 268 21.73 -7.04 -18.07
C GLY A 268 21.87 -7.55 -19.52
N PRO A 269 21.44 -6.74 -20.51
CA PRO A 269 21.28 -7.21 -21.87
C PRO A 269 22.57 -7.74 -22.50
N ALA A 270 23.70 -7.13 -22.22
CA ALA A 270 25.01 -7.57 -22.75
C ALA A 270 25.43 -8.93 -22.18
N TYR A 271 25.35 -9.09 -20.87
CA TYR A 271 25.72 -10.33 -20.18
C TYR A 271 24.74 -11.47 -20.52
N ASP A 272 23.45 -11.17 -20.53
CA ASP A 272 22.42 -12.16 -20.87
C ASP A 272 22.50 -12.59 -22.34
N THR A 273 22.93 -11.70 -23.25
CA THR A 273 23.22 -12.06 -24.64
C THR A 273 24.40 -13.01 -24.72
N ILE A 274 25.49 -12.78 -23.99
CA ILE A 274 26.64 -13.68 -23.93
C ILE A 274 26.22 -15.06 -23.40
N ARG A 275 25.44 -15.07 -22.29
CA ARG A 275 24.93 -16.33 -21.72
C ARG A 275 24.01 -17.07 -22.71
N ARG A 276 23.15 -16.36 -23.42
CA ARG A 276 22.24 -16.91 -24.43
C ARG A 276 23.03 -17.56 -25.59
N VAL A 277 24.04 -16.87 -26.08
CA VAL A 277 24.93 -17.42 -27.15
C VAL A 277 25.67 -18.66 -26.64
N LYS A 278 26.19 -18.63 -25.41
CA LYS A 278 26.85 -19.80 -24.80
C LYS A 278 25.89 -20.98 -24.61
N ALA A 279 24.67 -20.75 -24.14
CA ALA A 279 23.66 -21.79 -24.00
C ALA A 279 23.25 -22.38 -25.36
N TRP A 280 23.08 -21.54 -26.40
CA TRP A 280 22.79 -21.97 -27.76
C TRP A 280 23.91 -22.84 -28.31
N LEU A 281 25.18 -22.46 -28.12
CA LEU A 281 26.34 -23.27 -28.56
C LEU A 281 26.44 -24.61 -27.84
N ARG A 282 25.84 -24.76 -26.64
CA ARG A 282 25.80 -26.01 -25.86
C ARG A 282 24.53 -26.82 -26.07
N GLY A 283 23.58 -26.34 -26.89
CA GLY A 283 22.27 -26.97 -27.07
C GLY A 283 21.36 -26.93 -25.84
N GLU A 284 21.65 -25.99 -24.88
CA GLU A 284 20.91 -25.81 -23.61
C GLU A 284 19.83 -24.76 -23.79
N ARG A 285 18.69 -24.91 -23.06
CA ARG A 285 17.69 -23.84 -22.95
C ARG A 285 18.23 -22.72 -22.09
N PHE A 286 18.28 -21.50 -22.63
CA PHE A 286 18.67 -20.32 -21.89
C PHE A 286 17.58 -19.88 -20.92
N ASP A 287 17.91 -19.80 -19.63
CA ASP A 287 17.09 -19.15 -18.61
C ASP A 287 17.82 -17.90 -18.11
N ALA A 288 17.15 -16.76 -18.20
CA ALA A 288 17.69 -15.47 -17.73
C ALA A 288 17.60 -15.32 -16.20
N SER A 289 16.74 -16.11 -15.53
CA SER A 289 16.57 -16.05 -14.08
C SER A 289 17.79 -16.62 -13.33
N HIS A 290 18.08 -16.07 -12.14
CA HIS A 290 19.12 -16.56 -11.24
C HIS A 290 18.56 -17.56 -10.22
N GLY A 291 17.23 -17.75 -10.15
CA GLY A 291 16.53 -18.65 -9.23
C GLY A 291 16.37 -20.10 -9.71
N GLY A 292 16.71 -20.40 -10.96
CA GLY A 292 16.47 -21.74 -11.57
C GLY A 292 17.39 -22.87 -11.11
N GLU A 293 18.47 -22.62 -10.38
CA GLU A 293 19.48 -23.63 -10.01
C GLU A 293 19.23 -24.34 -8.67
N GLN A 294 18.27 -23.94 -7.87
CA GLN A 294 18.02 -24.55 -6.54
C GLN A 294 17.14 -25.80 -6.55
N GLY A 295 16.72 -26.30 -7.73
CA GLY A 295 15.82 -27.45 -7.87
C GLY A 295 16.49 -28.79 -8.22
N ARG A 296 17.80 -28.89 -8.30
CA ARG A 296 18.51 -30.17 -8.51
C ARG A 296 19.23 -30.59 -7.24
N GLY A 297 18.52 -31.30 -6.35
CA GLY A 297 19.13 -32.12 -5.33
C GLY A 297 20.01 -33.23 -5.97
N PRO A 298 21.05 -33.70 -5.28
CA PRO A 298 21.91 -34.76 -5.81
C PRO A 298 21.11 -36.04 -6.02
N ARG A 299 21.40 -36.70 -7.15
CA ARG A 299 20.91 -38.07 -7.41
C ARG A 299 21.66 -39.06 -6.55
#